data_520e526abf6f7848ac686c4225844e5d
#
_entry.id   520e526abf6f7848ac686c4225844e5d
#
_cell.length_a   1.000
_cell.length_b   1.000
_cell.length_c   1.000
_cell.angle_alpha   90.00
_cell.angle_beta   90.00
_cell.angle_gamma   90.00
#
_symmetry.space_group_name_H-M   'P 1'
#
loop_
_entity.id
_entity.type
_entity.pdbx_description
1 polymer ?
#
loop_
_entity_poly.entity_id
_entity_poly.type
_entity_poly.pdbx_seq_one_letter_code
_entity_poly.pdbx_strand_id
1 'polypeptide(L)'
;NFGRSKETLACFEKHMAGHHHGIAFDVYPYIASSTVLKNDSIQVAERVLITWSKSRPELAGRELSDIAEELNCDIYEAAAQLQPAGAIYFAMSEEDVQRILQHPNAMIGSDGLPHDEHPHPRLWGTFPRVLGHYCRDLKLFPLEEAVRRMTGYSAETFGLSKRGMLKQDFFADITIFDEDTVLDAADFECPTKPAKGIDCVLVN
;
A
#
# COMPACT_ATOMS: atom_id res chain seq x y z
N ASN A 1 -10.00 -5.72 9.98
CA ASN A 1 -9.74 -5.36 11.41
C ASN A 1 -9.80 -3.85 11.65
N PHE A 2 -10.80 -3.19 11.08
CA PHE A 2 -11.05 -1.76 11.25
C PHE A 2 -11.02 -1.36 12.74
N GLY A 3 -10.20 -0.35 13.11
CA GLY A 3 -10.06 0.14 14.48
C GLY A 3 -9.26 -0.75 15.45
N ARG A 4 -8.67 -1.87 15.00
CA ARG A 4 -8.01 -2.86 15.87
C ARG A 4 -6.48 -2.88 15.79
N SER A 5 -5.85 -1.87 15.20
CA SER A 5 -4.38 -1.84 15.06
C SER A 5 -3.65 -1.86 16.42
N LYS A 6 -4.24 -1.26 17.48
CA LYS A 6 -3.66 -1.31 18.84
C LYS A 6 -3.49 -2.75 19.34
N GLU A 7 -4.53 -3.57 19.19
CA GLU A 7 -4.51 -4.97 19.61
C GLU A 7 -3.53 -5.80 18.76
N THR A 8 -3.52 -5.54 17.45
CA THR A 8 -2.62 -6.22 16.52
C THR A 8 -1.15 -5.92 16.84
N LEU A 9 -0.80 -4.65 17.06
CA LEU A 9 0.56 -4.25 17.42
C LEU A 9 0.96 -4.80 18.81
N ALA A 10 0.08 -4.78 19.79
CA ALA A 10 0.36 -5.38 21.11
C ALA A 10 0.62 -6.90 21.02
N CYS A 11 -0.12 -7.59 20.15
CA CYS A 11 0.12 -9.01 19.86
C CYS A 11 1.50 -9.22 19.20
N PHE A 12 1.85 -8.39 18.22
CA PHE A 12 3.15 -8.41 17.56
C PHE A 12 4.30 -8.17 18.55
N GLU A 13 4.23 -7.12 19.37
CA GLU A 13 5.24 -6.78 20.38
C GLU A 13 5.46 -7.92 21.39
N LYS A 14 4.36 -8.55 21.84
CA LYS A 14 4.42 -9.70 22.75
C LYS A 14 5.18 -10.87 22.12
N HIS A 15 4.98 -11.15 20.84
CA HIS A 15 5.69 -12.21 20.14
C HIS A 15 7.15 -11.86 19.87
N MET A 16 7.45 -10.59 19.57
CA MET A 16 8.82 -10.09 19.41
C MET A 16 9.66 -10.30 20.67
N ALA A 17 9.09 -10.00 21.85
CA ALA A 17 9.78 -10.12 23.12
C ALA A 17 10.16 -11.58 23.49
N GLY A 18 9.48 -12.57 22.91
CA GLY A 18 9.69 -14.00 23.18
C GLY A 18 10.57 -14.75 22.19
N HIS A 19 10.97 -14.13 21.08
CA HIS A 19 11.68 -14.82 19.99
C HIS A 19 13.02 -14.16 19.70
N HIS A 20 14.10 -14.95 19.67
CA HIS A 20 15.46 -14.50 19.29
C HIS A 20 15.60 -14.26 17.77
N HIS A 21 14.64 -14.67 16.97
CA HIS A 21 14.59 -14.39 15.53
C HIS A 21 13.70 -13.17 15.30
N GLY A 22 14.27 -12.12 14.70
CA GLY A 22 13.54 -10.89 14.42
C GLY A 22 12.30 -11.16 13.57
N ILE A 23 11.14 -10.74 14.04
CA ILE A 23 9.91 -10.66 13.27
C ILE A 23 9.79 -9.22 12.77
N ALA A 24 9.58 -9.03 11.49
CA ALA A 24 9.34 -7.73 10.90
C ALA A 24 8.03 -7.76 10.12
N PHE A 25 7.49 -6.60 9.83
CA PHE A 25 6.32 -6.44 8.97
C PHE A 25 6.47 -5.19 8.12
N ASP A 26 5.75 -5.15 7.03
CA ASP A 26 5.64 -3.98 6.17
C ASP A 26 4.21 -3.44 6.15
N VAL A 27 4.07 -2.21 5.69
CA VAL A 27 2.80 -1.49 5.59
C VAL A 27 2.81 -0.57 4.39
N TYR A 28 1.69 -0.47 3.70
CA TYR A 28 1.44 0.56 2.69
C TYR A 28 0.52 1.68 3.25
N PRO A 29 0.69 2.92 2.78
CA PRO A 29 0.04 4.10 3.37
C PRO A 29 -1.36 4.36 2.77
N TYR A 30 -2.26 3.37 2.82
CA TYR A 30 -3.62 3.48 2.25
C TYR A 30 -4.65 2.77 3.11
N ILE A 31 -5.88 3.28 3.07
CA ILE A 31 -7.05 2.75 3.81
C ILE A 31 -7.77 1.63 3.09
N ALA A 32 -7.27 1.20 1.95
CA ALA A 32 -7.85 0.15 1.13
C ALA A 32 -6.84 -0.94 0.79
N SER A 33 -7.31 -2.17 0.65
CA SER A 33 -6.52 -3.31 0.17
C SER A 33 -6.94 -3.71 -1.25
N SER A 34 -6.10 -4.46 -1.96
CA SER A 34 -6.43 -5.01 -3.28
C SER A 34 -6.09 -6.49 -3.34
N THR A 35 -7.07 -7.29 -3.78
CA THR A 35 -6.93 -8.74 -3.97
C THR A 35 -8.03 -9.27 -4.89
N VAL A 36 -8.12 -10.60 -5.07
CA VAL A 36 -9.21 -11.23 -5.81
C VAL A 36 -10.58 -10.87 -5.24
N LEU A 37 -11.58 -10.77 -6.12
CA LEU A 37 -12.95 -10.49 -5.71
C LEU A 37 -13.56 -11.68 -4.96
N LYS A 38 -13.96 -11.46 -3.69
CA LYS A 38 -14.49 -12.51 -2.79
C LYS A 38 -15.50 -11.97 -1.79
N ASN A 39 -16.51 -12.77 -1.47
CA ASN A 39 -17.65 -12.38 -0.63
C ASN A 39 -17.26 -11.98 0.80
N ASP A 40 -16.32 -12.69 1.44
CA ASP A 40 -15.88 -12.36 2.80
C ASP A 40 -15.28 -10.96 2.90
N SER A 41 -14.61 -10.49 1.84
CA SER A 41 -14.04 -9.14 1.78
C SER A 41 -15.11 -8.10 1.46
N ILE A 42 -16.09 -8.42 0.61
CA ILE A 42 -17.24 -7.54 0.31
C ILE A 42 -18.02 -7.25 1.60
N GLN A 43 -18.26 -8.27 2.43
CA GLN A 43 -19.06 -8.15 3.65
C GLN A 43 -18.49 -7.15 4.67
N VAL A 44 -17.16 -6.96 4.70
CA VAL A 44 -16.48 -6.10 5.68
C VAL A 44 -16.01 -4.76 5.12
N ALA A 45 -16.14 -4.55 3.82
CA ALA A 45 -15.74 -3.32 3.15
C ALA A 45 -16.90 -2.32 3.10
N GLU A 46 -16.59 -1.04 3.31
CA GLU A 46 -17.54 0.07 3.10
C GLU A 46 -17.80 0.34 1.61
N ARG A 47 -16.78 0.11 0.78
CA ARG A 47 -16.76 0.29 -0.67
C ARG A 47 -15.95 -0.81 -1.33
N VAL A 48 -16.35 -1.20 -2.55
CA VAL A 48 -15.61 -2.18 -3.37
C VAL A 48 -15.49 -1.67 -4.79
N LEU A 49 -14.25 -1.43 -5.25
CA LEU A 49 -13.94 -0.98 -6.60
C LEU A 49 -13.34 -2.14 -7.41
N ILE A 50 -13.87 -2.43 -8.58
CA ILE A 50 -13.38 -3.52 -9.43
C ILE A 50 -12.09 -3.12 -10.13
N THR A 51 -11.02 -3.91 -9.97
CA THR A 51 -9.71 -3.65 -10.61
C THR A 51 -9.60 -4.29 -11.98
N TRP A 52 -10.19 -5.45 -12.16
CA TRP A 52 -10.30 -6.19 -13.42
C TRP A 52 -11.41 -7.24 -13.33
N SER A 53 -11.94 -7.66 -14.46
CA SER A 53 -12.84 -8.82 -14.57
C SER A 53 -12.58 -9.53 -15.89
N LYS A 54 -12.42 -10.84 -15.84
CA LYS A 54 -12.24 -11.64 -17.06
C LYS A 54 -13.54 -11.76 -17.86
N SER A 55 -14.67 -11.82 -17.16
CA SER A 55 -15.99 -11.98 -17.79
C SER A 55 -16.55 -10.64 -18.32
N ARG A 56 -16.23 -9.53 -17.67
CA ARG A 56 -16.75 -8.19 -17.94
C ARG A 56 -15.64 -7.14 -17.83
N PRO A 57 -14.60 -7.16 -18.72
CA PRO A 57 -13.44 -6.26 -18.64
C PRO A 57 -13.81 -4.77 -18.64
N GLU A 58 -14.90 -4.41 -19.34
CA GLU A 58 -15.41 -3.05 -19.44
C GLU A 58 -15.90 -2.45 -18.11
N LEU A 59 -16.02 -3.28 -17.06
CA LEU A 59 -16.45 -2.83 -15.73
C LEU A 59 -15.29 -2.57 -14.77
N ALA A 60 -14.04 -2.72 -15.21
CA ALA A 60 -12.89 -2.32 -14.44
C ALA A 60 -12.93 -0.80 -14.13
N GLY A 61 -12.55 -0.43 -12.90
CA GLY A 61 -12.60 0.95 -12.42
C GLY A 61 -13.97 1.41 -11.93
N ARG A 62 -14.98 0.52 -11.87
CA ARG A 62 -16.33 0.83 -11.38
C ARG A 62 -16.59 0.28 -9.98
N GLU A 63 -17.43 0.96 -9.24
CA GLU A 63 -17.93 0.49 -7.94
C GLU A 63 -18.84 -0.73 -8.13
N LEU A 64 -18.67 -1.72 -7.26
CA LEU A 64 -19.48 -2.94 -7.29
C LEU A 64 -20.98 -2.65 -7.01
N SER A 65 -21.28 -1.65 -6.17
CA SER A 65 -22.64 -1.16 -5.91
C SER A 65 -23.33 -0.66 -7.17
N ASP A 66 -22.64 0.17 -7.96
CA ASP A 66 -23.19 0.76 -9.19
C ASP A 66 -23.42 -0.32 -10.26
N ILE A 67 -22.54 -1.32 -10.30
CA ILE A 67 -22.69 -2.48 -11.18
C ILE A 67 -23.92 -3.32 -10.77
N ALA A 68 -24.12 -3.55 -9.47
CA ALA A 68 -25.26 -4.29 -8.96
C ALA A 68 -26.60 -3.59 -9.28
N GLU A 69 -26.66 -2.24 -9.15
CA GLU A 69 -27.80 -1.44 -9.52
C GLU A 69 -28.11 -1.55 -11.03
N GLU A 70 -27.09 -1.41 -11.89
CA GLU A 70 -27.24 -1.54 -13.35
C GLU A 70 -27.74 -2.92 -13.77
N LEU A 71 -27.24 -3.97 -13.10
CA LEU A 71 -27.63 -5.35 -13.36
C LEU A 71 -28.96 -5.73 -12.69
N ASN A 72 -29.55 -4.84 -11.90
CA ASN A 72 -30.76 -5.07 -11.12
C ASN A 72 -30.70 -6.35 -10.26
N CYS A 73 -29.59 -6.54 -9.57
CA CYS A 73 -29.32 -7.70 -8.71
C CYS A 73 -28.63 -7.27 -7.40
N ASP A 74 -28.46 -8.20 -6.46
CA ASP A 74 -27.72 -7.89 -5.25
C ASP A 74 -26.19 -7.87 -5.50
N ILE A 75 -25.44 -7.30 -4.53
CA ILE A 75 -23.99 -7.10 -4.65
C ILE A 75 -23.21 -8.42 -4.79
N TYR A 76 -23.70 -9.52 -4.23
CA TYR A 76 -23.06 -10.83 -4.32
C TYR A 76 -23.35 -11.53 -5.65
N GLU A 77 -24.55 -11.34 -6.18
CA GLU A 77 -24.92 -11.80 -7.53
C GLU A 77 -24.13 -11.05 -8.59
N ALA A 78 -23.97 -9.74 -8.43
CA ALA A 78 -23.10 -8.94 -9.31
C ALA A 78 -21.64 -9.43 -9.25
N ALA A 79 -21.10 -9.63 -8.04
CA ALA A 79 -19.75 -10.16 -7.86
C ALA A 79 -19.56 -11.54 -8.51
N ALA A 80 -20.57 -12.41 -8.45
CA ALA A 80 -20.52 -13.73 -9.09
C ALA A 80 -20.45 -13.64 -10.62
N GLN A 81 -21.16 -12.68 -11.23
CA GLN A 81 -21.15 -12.44 -12.68
C GLN A 81 -19.81 -11.87 -13.19
N LEU A 82 -19.03 -11.22 -12.31
CA LEU A 82 -17.73 -10.65 -12.66
C LEU A 82 -16.59 -11.67 -12.64
N GLN A 83 -16.77 -12.84 -12.00
CA GLN A 83 -15.70 -13.81 -11.78
C GLN A 83 -15.08 -14.40 -13.06
N PRO A 84 -13.77 -14.71 -13.07
CA PRO A 84 -12.78 -14.31 -12.07
C PRO A 84 -12.47 -12.81 -12.16
N ALA A 85 -12.30 -12.17 -11.01
CA ALA A 85 -12.10 -10.73 -10.93
C ALA A 85 -11.22 -10.32 -9.75
N GLY A 86 -10.70 -9.10 -9.78
CA GLY A 86 -9.98 -8.43 -8.70
C GLY A 86 -10.73 -7.19 -8.22
N ALA A 87 -10.47 -6.80 -6.98
CA ALA A 87 -11.11 -5.62 -6.40
C ALA A 87 -10.25 -4.92 -5.34
N ILE A 88 -10.51 -3.63 -5.17
CA ILE A 88 -10.05 -2.81 -4.06
C ILE A 88 -11.16 -2.75 -3.02
N TYR A 89 -10.79 -3.00 -1.75
CA TYR A 89 -11.69 -3.02 -0.61
C TYR A 89 -11.36 -1.91 0.36
N PHE A 90 -12.25 -0.97 0.58
CA PHE A 90 -12.11 0.09 1.55
C PHE A 90 -12.58 -0.42 2.92
N ALA A 91 -11.64 -0.93 3.72
CA ALA A 91 -11.92 -1.63 4.97
C ALA A 91 -10.92 -1.31 6.10
N MET A 92 -10.16 -0.21 5.98
CA MET A 92 -9.18 0.23 6.97
C MET A 92 -9.40 1.69 7.35
N SER A 93 -9.05 2.07 8.59
CA SER A 93 -9.12 3.46 9.03
C SER A 93 -7.77 4.16 8.89
N GLU A 94 -7.80 5.45 8.63
CA GLU A 94 -6.59 6.28 8.57
C GLU A 94 -5.84 6.30 9.91
N GLU A 95 -6.56 6.26 11.06
CA GLU A 95 -5.92 6.15 12.38
C GLU A 95 -5.14 4.85 12.56
N ASP A 96 -5.64 3.73 12.02
CA ASP A 96 -4.94 2.46 12.05
C ASP A 96 -3.68 2.50 11.16
N VAL A 97 -3.79 3.08 9.96
CA VAL A 97 -2.66 3.26 9.04
C VAL A 97 -1.56 4.10 9.70
N GLN A 98 -1.90 5.26 10.26
CA GLN A 98 -0.93 6.12 10.96
C GLN A 98 -0.28 5.42 12.16
N ARG A 99 -1.05 4.71 12.97
CA ARG A 99 -0.53 3.99 14.14
C ARG A 99 0.45 2.88 13.74
N ILE A 100 0.13 2.13 12.67
CA ILE A 100 1.02 1.09 12.16
C ILE A 100 2.27 1.71 11.54
N LEU A 101 2.12 2.79 10.77
CA LEU A 101 3.24 3.55 10.20
C LEU A 101 4.18 4.12 11.27
N GLN A 102 3.69 4.48 12.46
CA GLN A 102 4.52 4.97 13.56
C GLN A 102 5.32 3.88 14.27
N HIS A 103 5.00 2.62 14.07
CA HIS A 103 5.68 1.53 14.75
C HIS A 103 7.15 1.43 14.27
N PRO A 104 8.16 1.36 15.18
CA PRO A 104 9.58 1.42 14.80
C PRO A 104 10.05 0.24 13.92
N ASN A 105 9.36 -0.88 13.97
CA ASN A 105 9.64 -2.09 13.20
C ASN A 105 8.82 -2.21 11.90
N ALA A 106 8.04 -1.18 11.55
CA ALA A 106 7.31 -1.16 10.29
C ALA A 106 8.25 -0.77 9.14
N MET A 107 8.42 -1.64 8.17
CA MET A 107 8.97 -1.30 6.86
C MET A 107 7.87 -0.71 5.97
N ILE A 108 8.26 -0.07 4.89
CA ILE A 108 7.31 0.40 3.88
C ILE A 108 7.35 -0.56 2.69
N GLY A 109 6.22 -1.19 2.41
CA GLY A 109 6.02 -2.03 1.24
C GLY A 109 4.89 -1.48 0.38
N SER A 110 4.94 -1.65 -0.94
CA SER A 110 3.87 -1.17 -1.81
C SER A 110 2.75 -2.19 -1.99
N ASP A 111 3.06 -3.47 -1.91
CA ASP A 111 2.14 -4.57 -2.26
C ASP A 111 1.42 -4.32 -3.62
N GLY A 112 2.13 -3.64 -4.53
CA GLY A 112 1.60 -3.23 -5.83
C GLY A 112 1.40 -4.40 -6.78
N LEU A 113 0.27 -4.43 -7.48
CA LEU A 113 -0.07 -5.43 -8.48
C LEU A 113 -0.02 -4.79 -9.88
N PRO A 114 1.03 -5.11 -10.72
CA PRO A 114 1.24 -4.39 -11.97
C PRO A 114 0.36 -4.86 -13.14
N HIS A 115 -0.46 -5.89 -12.93
CA HIS A 115 -1.23 -6.54 -14.01
C HIS A 115 -2.71 -6.16 -14.05
N ASP A 116 -3.20 -5.38 -13.05
CA ASP A 116 -4.59 -4.96 -13.00
C ASP A 116 -4.87 -3.89 -14.06
N GLU A 117 -6.04 -3.92 -14.70
CA GLU A 117 -6.47 -2.92 -15.68
C GLU A 117 -6.71 -1.56 -15.01
N HIS A 118 -7.27 -1.58 -13.80
CA HIS A 118 -7.42 -0.42 -12.94
C HIS A 118 -6.73 -0.71 -11.59
N PRO A 119 -5.38 -0.55 -11.49
CA PRO A 119 -4.62 -0.97 -10.32
C PRO A 119 -4.94 -0.11 -9.09
N HIS A 120 -4.62 -0.63 -7.91
CA HIS A 120 -4.60 0.17 -6.70
C HIS A 120 -3.50 1.25 -6.80
N PRO A 121 -3.74 2.52 -6.41
CA PRO A 121 -2.75 3.60 -6.51
C PRO A 121 -1.46 3.33 -5.72
N ARG A 122 -1.45 2.35 -4.80
CA ARG A 122 -0.26 1.96 -4.02
C ARG A 122 0.92 1.50 -4.87
N LEU A 123 0.67 0.96 -6.06
CA LEU A 123 1.74 0.58 -6.99
C LEU A 123 2.60 1.79 -7.40
N TRP A 124 1.96 2.95 -7.62
CA TRP A 124 2.61 4.17 -8.10
C TRP A 124 2.92 5.17 -7.00
N GLY A 125 2.12 5.20 -5.94
CA GLY A 125 2.13 6.27 -4.96
C GLY A 125 2.69 5.93 -3.58
N THR A 126 2.94 4.67 -3.22
CA THR A 126 3.29 4.29 -1.85
C THR A 126 4.47 5.08 -1.29
N PHE A 127 5.62 5.05 -1.93
CA PHE A 127 6.84 5.67 -1.39
C PHE A 127 6.77 7.20 -1.41
N PRO A 128 6.35 7.85 -2.50
CA PRO A 128 6.15 9.31 -2.51
C PRO A 128 5.10 9.78 -1.49
N ARG A 129 4.02 9.02 -1.27
CA ARG A 129 3.00 9.33 -0.26
C ARG A 129 3.56 9.30 1.16
N VAL A 130 4.43 8.35 1.46
CA VAL A 130 5.12 8.29 2.77
C VAL A 130 5.98 9.54 2.97
N LEU A 131 6.76 9.95 1.97
CA LEU A 131 7.63 11.12 2.03
C LEU A 131 6.84 12.43 2.11
N GLY A 132 5.88 12.63 1.21
CA GLY A 132 5.10 13.86 1.12
C GLY A 132 4.05 13.95 2.22
N HIS A 133 3.05 13.08 2.18
CA HIS A 133 1.88 13.18 3.06
C HIS A 133 2.20 12.85 4.53
N TYR A 134 2.77 11.68 4.82
CA TYR A 134 2.96 11.25 6.21
C TYR A 134 4.18 11.89 6.88
N CYS A 135 5.29 12.04 6.16
CA CYS A 135 6.50 12.63 6.73
C CYS A 135 6.44 14.17 6.73
N ARG A 136 6.31 14.81 5.55
CA ARG A 136 6.34 16.28 5.43
C ARG A 136 5.10 16.94 6.00
N ASP A 137 3.90 16.53 5.53
CA ASP A 137 2.65 17.24 5.81
C ASP A 137 2.10 16.91 7.20
N LEU A 138 2.00 15.63 7.56
CA LEU A 138 1.51 15.17 8.87
C LEU A 138 2.59 15.12 9.96
N LYS A 139 3.88 15.16 9.59
CA LYS A 139 5.01 15.08 10.52
C LYS A 139 4.95 13.85 11.44
N LEU A 140 4.50 12.73 10.89
CA LEU A 140 4.29 11.49 11.63
C LEU A 140 5.63 10.91 12.14
N PHE A 141 6.69 11.11 11.40
CA PHE A 141 8.09 10.78 11.70
C PHE A 141 9.03 11.66 10.85
N PRO A 142 10.32 11.81 11.23
CA PRO A 142 11.27 12.61 10.46
C PRO A 142 11.67 11.93 9.15
N LEU A 143 12.20 12.71 8.21
CA LEU A 143 12.57 12.26 6.85
C LEU A 143 13.57 11.10 6.88
N GLU A 144 14.57 11.17 7.75
CA GLU A 144 15.61 10.15 7.91
C GLU A 144 15.00 8.80 8.31
N GLU A 145 13.96 8.83 9.14
CA GLU A 145 13.26 7.61 9.54
C GLU A 145 12.41 7.05 8.40
N ALA A 146 11.72 7.90 7.62
CA ALA A 146 11.02 7.47 6.42
C ALA A 146 11.97 6.77 5.44
N VAL A 147 13.11 7.41 5.15
CA VAL A 147 14.14 6.86 4.26
C VAL A 147 14.71 5.55 4.81
N ARG A 148 15.06 5.50 6.11
CA ARG A 148 15.58 4.28 6.75
C ARG A 148 14.64 3.08 6.54
N ARG A 149 13.35 3.26 6.73
CA ARG A 149 12.32 2.19 6.60
C ARG A 149 12.13 1.69 5.18
N MET A 150 12.39 2.53 4.19
CA MET A 150 12.31 2.19 2.77
C MET A 150 13.62 1.66 2.19
N THR A 151 14.74 1.77 2.92
CA THR A 151 16.08 1.47 2.41
C THR A 151 16.88 0.57 3.37
N GLY A 152 17.65 1.13 4.29
CA GLY A 152 18.58 0.41 5.15
C GLY A 152 17.92 -0.66 6.01
N TYR A 153 16.78 -0.35 6.63
CA TYR A 153 16.07 -1.30 7.49
C TYR A 153 15.48 -2.47 6.68
N SER A 154 14.88 -2.18 5.53
CA SER A 154 14.39 -3.23 4.62
C SER A 154 15.54 -4.09 4.09
N ALA A 155 16.65 -3.49 3.69
CA ALA A 155 17.81 -4.21 3.19
C ALA A 155 18.42 -5.12 4.27
N GLU A 156 18.54 -4.65 5.51
CA GLU A 156 19.02 -5.43 6.66
C GLU A 156 18.07 -6.61 6.96
N THR A 157 16.76 -6.34 7.02
CA THR A 157 15.72 -7.34 7.31
C THR A 157 15.71 -8.48 6.30
N PHE A 158 15.86 -8.16 5.00
CA PHE A 158 15.89 -9.16 3.92
C PHE A 158 17.29 -9.69 3.58
N GLY A 159 18.33 -9.27 4.32
CA GLY A 159 19.71 -9.73 4.08
C GLY A 159 20.29 -9.26 2.74
N LEU A 160 19.87 -8.11 2.23
CA LEU A 160 20.35 -7.54 0.98
C LEU A 160 21.73 -6.90 1.20
N SER A 161 22.79 -7.65 0.92
CA SER A 161 24.16 -7.18 1.12
C SER A 161 24.50 -6.02 0.19
N LYS A 162 25.20 -5.01 0.72
CA LYS A 162 25.68 -3.82 -0.01
C LYS A 162 24.57 -2.97 -0.65
N ARG A 163 23.34 -3.00 -0.12
CA ARG A 163 22.20 -2.18 -0.57
C ARG A 163 21.57 -1.43 0.60
N GLY A 164 20.74 -0.45 0.31
CA GLY A 164 19.98 0.32 1.29
C GLY A 164 20.73 1.43 2.01
N MET A 165 22.01 1.68 1.67
CA MET A 165 22.81 2.75 2.26
C MET A 165 23.74 3.37 1.22
N LEU A 166 23.96 4.68 1.30
CA LEU A 166 25.01 5.38 0.55
C LEU A 166 26.35 5.18 1.27
N LYS A 167 27.12 4.20 0.83
CA LYS A 167 28.41 3.82 1.42
C LYS A 167 29.38 3.36 0.34
N GLN A 168 30.69 3.58 0.56
CA GLN A 168 31.73 3.09 -0.34
C GLN A 168 31.61 1.57 -0.53
N ASP A 169 31.77 1.12 -1.78
CA ASP A 169 31.65 -0.29 -2.22
C ASP A 169 30.23 -0.89 -2.12
N PHE A 170 29.19 -0.06 -1.90
CA PHE A 170 27.80 -0.45 -2.03
C PHE A 170 27.30 -0.19 -3.44
N PHE A 171 26.25 -0.90 -3.84
CA PHE A 171 25.54 -0.66 -5.10
C PHE A 171 24.95 0.75 -5.11
N ALA A 172 25.03 1.41 -6.27
CA ALA A 172 24.54 2.76 -6.45
C ALA A 172 23.02 2.77 -6.77
N ASP A 173 22.22 2.21 -5.89
CA ASP A 173 20.76 2.34 -5.94
C ASP A 173 20.41 3.68 -5.28
N ILE A 174 20.14 4.70 -6.08
CA ILE A 174 20.02 6.09 -5.63
C ILE A 174 18.73 6.70 -6.17
N THR A 175 17.92 7.26 -5.28
CA THR A 175 16.79 8.12 -5.64
C THR A 175 17.10 9.56 -5.29
N ILE A 176 16.95 10.47 -6.25
CA ILE A 176 17.09 11.92 -6.08
C ILE A 176 15.69 12.51 -6.11
N PHE A 177 15.32 13.23 -5.06
CA PHE A 177 14.01 13.85 -4.93
C PHE A 177 14.09 15.18 -4.20
N ASP A 178 13.12 16.02 -4.43
CA ASP A 178 12.93 17.28 -3.72
C ASP A 178 11.98 17.06 -2.53
N GLU A 179 12.47 17.26 -1.31
CA GLU A 179 11.72 17.03 -0.07
C GLU A 179 10.49 17.94 0.08
N ASP A 180 10.54 19.14 -0.50
CA ASP A 180 9.45 20.11 -0.44
C ASP A 180 8.30 19.78 -1.40
N THR A 181 8.57 19.06 -2.48
CA THR A 181 7.60 18.82 -3.56
C THR A 181 7.24 17.37 -3.80
N VAL A 182 8.00 16.41 -3.23
CA VAL A 182 7.74 14.98 -3.39
C VAL A 182 6.33 14.62 -2.89
N LEU A 183 5.54 13.98 -3.76
CA LEU A 183 4.15 13.61 -3.47
C LEU A 183 3.67 12.54 -4.44
N ASP A 184 2.77 11.65 -3.96
CA ASP A 184 1.95 10.83 -4.82
C ASP A 184 0.94 11.67 -5.60
N ALA A 185 0.72 11.34 -6.86
CA ALA A 185 -0.32 11.95 -7.69
C ALA A 185 -1.38 10.91 -8.11
N ALA A 186 -1.08 9.63 -7.88
CA ALA A 186 -2.00 8.53 -8.12
C ALA A 186 -3.10 8.52 -7.06
N ASP A 187 -4.35 8.39 -7.49
CA ASP A 187 -5.54 8.25 -6.68
C ASP A 187 -6.39 7.07 -7.18
N PHE A 188 -7.52 6.79 -6.54
CA PHE A 188 -8.38 5.66 -6.93
C PHE A 188 -9.14 5.89 -8.24
N GLU A 189 -9.21 7.11 -8.76
CA GLU A 189 -9.81 7.44 -10.06
C GLU A 189 -8.75 7.37 -11.17
N CYS A 190 -7.54 7.83 -10.88
CA CYS A 190 -6.41 7.87 -11.80
C CYS A 190 -5.17 7.22 -11.18
N PRO A 191 -5.16 5.87 -11.01
CA PRO A 191 -4.21 5.15 -10.17
C PRO A 191 -2.79 5.05 -10.74
N THR A 192 -2.58 5.44 -12.00
CA THR A 192 -1.29 5.33 -12.70
C THR A 192 -0.59 6.67 -12.91
N LYS A 193 -1.07 7.75 -12.28
CA LYS A 193 -0.41 9.05 -12.37
C LYS A 193 1.00 8.98 -11.78
N PRO A 194 2.04 9.44 -12.48
CA PRO A 194 3.40 9.50 -11.96
C PRO A 194 3.51 10.39 -10.71
N ALA A 195 4.39 10.00 -9.78
CA ALA A 195 4.72 10.82 -8.64
C ALA A 195 5.34 12.16 -9.05
N LYS A 196 5.25 13.17 -8.17
CA LYS A 196 5.89 14.47 -8.31
C LYS A 196 7.14 14.55 -7.44
N GLY A 197 8.06 15.48 -7.77
CA GLY A 197 9.23 15.76 -6.97
C GLY A 197 10.30 14.64 -6.95
N ILE A 198 10.23 13.66 -7.86
CA ILE A 198 11.27 12.66 -8.07
C ILE A 198 12.03 13.05 -9.34
N ASP A 199 13.31 13.40 -9.18
CA ASP A 199 14.14 13.85 -10.30
C ASP A 199 14.82 12.67 -11.03
N CYS A 200 15.29 11.68 -10.27
CA CYS A 200 16.04 10.56 -10.84
C CYS A 200 15.97 9.33 -9.94
N VAL A 201 15.93 8.15 -10.57
CA VAL A 201 16.07 6.86 -9.90
C VAL A 201 17.14 6.06 -10.65
N LEU A 202 18.22 5.73 -9.94
CA LEU A 202 19.32 4.89 -10.42
C LEU A 202 19.23 3.53 -9.74
N VAL A 203 19.30 2.47 -10.52
CA VAL A 203 19.32 1.08 -10.05
C VAL A 203 20.49 0.36 -10.72
N ASN A 204 21.31 -0.31 -9.92
CA ASN A 204 22.53 -0.97 -10.36
C ASN A 204 22.40 -2.50 -10.30
#